data_42b0f7fc5971e59fccecfb467a05ffef
#
_entry.id   42b0f7fc5971e59fccecfb467a05ffef
#
_cell.length_a   1.000
_cell.length_b   1.000
_cell.length_c   1.000
_cell.angle_alpha   90.00
_cell.angle_beta   90.00
_cell.angle_gamma   90.00
#
_symmetry.space_group_name_H-M   'P 1'
#
loop_
_entity.id
_entity.type
_entity.pdbx_description
1 polymer ?
#
loop_
_entity_poly.entity_id
_entity_poly.type
_entity_poly.pdbx_seq_one_letter_code
_entity_poly.pdbx_strand_id
1 'polypeptide(L)'
;MARMWMMAAAAVMALGVSTAGLSPAWAATPPNIVAAMADKARPADEVARDAARKPGELLDFAGVKTGDKVVDLIMGGGYFTRLLSVAVGPEGQVTAYQPSEFIQFQAKYGEDQKKVAAAYPNITALTSTLGALDLPDGVDLVLTVQNYHDLHLTPFPKDTAAKVNAEVFKSLKPGGVYLIVDHVAVAGSGLEPAMKVHRIDPAIIKQEVEAAGFRLEAESPLLKDGSDAHTANVFDPAIRGKTDQAVMKFRKPK
;
A
#
# COMPACT_ATOMS: atom_id res chain seq x y z
N MET A 1 52.25 71.45 12.41
CA MET A 1 52.50 70.36 11.45
C MET A 1 51.58 69.22 11.78
N ALA A 2 50.40 69.12 11.14
CA ALA A 2 49.41 68.14 11.40
C ALA A 2 49.39 67.16 10.18
N ARG A 3 49.68 65.90 10.40
CA ARG A 3 49.55 64.87 9.38
C ARG A 3 48.17 64.24 9.43
N MET A 4 47.40 64.40 8.35
CA MET A 4 46.10 63.91 8.10
C MET A 4 46.27 62.46 7.59
N TRP A 5 45.66 61.46 8.23
CA TRP A 5 45.60 60.08 7.80
C TRP A 5 44.22 59.83 7.13
N MET A 6 44.25 59.56 5.86
CA MET A 6 43.09 59.11 5.10
C MET A 6 42.89 57.60 5.36
N MET A 7 41.77 57.21 5.93
CA MET A 7 41.30 55.82 5.95
C MET A 7 40.48 55.56 4.70
N ALA A 8 40.93 54.63 3.89
CA ALA A 8 40.18 54.06 2.77
C ALA A 8 39.27 52.97 3.29
N ALA A 9 37.96 53.13 3.14
CA ALA A 9 36.97 52.09 3.41
C ALA A 9 36.81 51.20 2.19
N ALA A 10 37.20 49.91 2.34
CA ALA A 10 36.95 48.89 1.33
C ALA A 10 35.52 48.33 1.51
N ALA A 11 34.65 48.55 0.52
CA ALA A 11 33.31 47.94 0.48
C ALA A 11 33.44 46.50 -0.05
N VAL A 12 33.14 45.52 0.81
CA VAL A 12 33.02 44.13 0.43
C VAL A 12 31.60 43.90 -0.08
N MET A 13 31.42 43.73 -1.39
CA MET A 13 30.17 43.25 -1.98
C MET A 13 30.06 41.74 -1.74
N ALA A 14 29.16 41.30 -0.88
CA ALA A 14 28.78 39.93 -0.75
C ALA A 14 27.81 39.54 -1.88
N LEU A 15 28.28 38.79 -2.85
CA LEU A 15 27.42 38.13 -3.84
C LEU A 15 26.62 37.01 -3.13
N GLY A 16 25.35 37.28 -2.85
CA GLY A 16 24.41 36.27 -2.38
C GLY A 16 24.06 35.32 -3.50
N VAL A 17 24.62 34.09 -3.47
CA VAL A 17 24.19 32.98 -4.32
C VAL A 17 22.86 32.48 -3.76
N SER A 18 21.74 32.89 -4.35
CA SER A 18 20.44 32.29 -4.09
C SER A 18 20.42 30.86 -4.70
N THR A 19 20.57 29.85 -3.87
CA THR A 19 20.24 28.48 -4.25
C THR A 19 18.72 28.39 -4.31
N ALA A 20 18.16 28.58 -5.50
CA ALA A 20 16.77 28.21 -5.76
C ALA A 20 16.68 26.69 -5.54
N GLY A 21 16.07 26.30 -4.41
CA GLY A 21 15.74 24.91 -4.14
C GLY A 21 14.79 24.41 -5.23
N LEU A 22 15.30 23.56 -6.11
CA LEU A 22 14.47 22.80 -7.05
C LEU A 22 13.58 21.90 -6.18
N SER A 23 12.32 22.29 -5.97
CA SER A 23 11.30 21.37 -5.51
C SER A 23 11.26 20.22 -6.52
N PRO A 24 11.27 18.95 -6.08
CA PRO A 24 11.12 17.85 -7.02
C PRO A 24 9.79 18.06 -7.75
N ALA A 25 9.85 18.25 -9.06
CA ALA A 25 8.65 18.24 -9.88
C ALA A 25 8.01 16.85 -9.69
N TRP A 26 6.84 16.79 -9.09
CA TRP A 26 6.06 15.56 -9.04
C TRP A 26 5.83 15.15 -10.49
N ALA A 27 6.35 13.98 -10.85
CA ALA A 27 6.06 13.41 -12.15
C ALA A 27 4.54 13.32 -12.30
N ALA A 28 4.04 13.65 -13.50
CA ALA A 28 2.61 13.53 -13.75
C ALA A 28 2.16 12.08 -13.50
N THR A 29 1.00 11.91 -12.86
CA THR A 29 0.43 10.57 -12.62
C THR A 29 0.44 9.76 -13.93
N PRO A 30 0.94 8.52 -13.92
CA PRO A 30 1.01 7.69 -15.12
C PRO A 30 -0.34 7.53 -15.83
N PRO A 31 -0.40 7.56 -17.16
CA PRO A 31 -1.65 7.52 -17.93
C PRO A 31 -2.54 6.32 -17.62
N ASN A 32 -1.96 5.16 -17.36
CA ASN A 32 -2.67 3.94 -16.99
C ASN A 32 -3.38 4.09 -15.63
N ILE A 33 -2.77 4.78 -14.68
CA ILE A 33 -3.36 5.07 -13.37
C ILE A 33 -4.46 6.13 -13.52
N VAL A 34 -4.25 7.16 -14.35
CA VAL A 34 -5.29 8.15 -14.66
C VAL A 34 -6.51 7.46 -15.25
N ALA A 35 -6.33 6.52 -16.18
CA ALA A 35 -7.42 5.74 -16.78
C ALA A 35 -8.15 4.89 -15.71
N ALA A 36 -7.42 4.26 -14.79
CA ALA A 36 -8.01 3.47 -13.70
C ALA A 36 -8.85 4.34 -12.76
N MET A 37 -8.38 5.53 -12.41
CA MET A 37 -9.14 6.48 -11.58
C MET A 37 -10.40 6.99 -12.28
N ALA A 38 -10.39 7.12 -13.60
CA ALA A 38 -11.49 7.61 -14.42
C ALA A 38 -12.50 6.52 -14.85
N ASP A 39 -12.29 5.25 -14.45
CA ASP A 39 -13.16 4.15 -14.82
C ASP A 39 -14.60 4.36 -14.30
N LYS A 40 -15.55 4.47 -15.23
CA LYS A 40 -16.97 4.70 -14.93
C LYS A 40 -17.70 3.46 -14.41
N ALA A 41 -17.09 2.27 -14.52
CA ALA A 41 -17.65 1.03 -13.98
C ALA A 41 -17.44 0.92 -12.46
N ARG A 42 -16.61 1.78 -11.86
CA ARG A 42 -16.39 1.83 -10.42
C ARG A 42 -17.66 2.29 -9.68
N PRO A 43 -18.04 1.62 -8.59
CA PRO A 43 -19.15 2.05 -7.74
C PRO A 43 -18.95 3.48 -7.19
N ALA A 44 -20.00 4.28 -7.14
CA ALA A 44 -19.92 5.68 -6.69
C ALA A 44 -19.47 5.80 -5.22
N ASP A 45 -19.82 4.85 -4.37
CA ASP A 45 -19.38 4.78 -2.97
C ASP A 45 -17.89 4.43 -2.85
N GLU A 46 -17.30 3.75 -3.83
CA GLU A 46 -15.84 3.55 -3.91
C GLU A 46 -15.14 4.84 -4.34
N VAL A 47 -15.64 5.50 -5.37
CA VAL A 47 -15.10 6.79 -5.84
C VAL A 47 -15.13 7.85 -4.73
N ALA A 48 -16.21 7.88 -3.93
CA ALA A 48 -16.32 8.80 -2.79
C ALA A 48 -15.22 8.60 -1.72
N ARG A 49 -14.58 7.43 -1.69
CA ARG A 49 -13.47 7.13 -0.74
C ARG A 49 -12.08 7.47 -1.30
N ASP A 50 -11.96 7.83 -2.57
CA ASP A 50 -10.65 8.06 -3.22
C ASP A 50 -9.84 9.16 -2.51
N ALA A 51 -10.49 10.25 -2.11
CA ALA A 51 -9.82 11.35 -1.42
C ALA A 51 -9.12 10.91 -0.12
N ALA A 52 -9.72 9.98 0.62
CA ALA A 52 -9.16 9.45 1.86
C ALA A 52 -8.15 8.33 1.61
N ARG A 53 -8.34 7.52 0.56
CA ARG A 53 -7.52 6.33 0.27
C ARG A 53 -6.36 6.60 -0.67
N LYS A 54 -6.38 7.71 -1.40
CA LYS A 54 -5.34 8.16 -2.35
C LYS A 54 -4.84 7.03 -3.27
N PRO A 55 -5.76 6.29 -3.94
CA PRO A 55 -5.40 5.07 -4.64
C PRO A 55 -4.49 5.32 -5.85
N GLY A 56 -4.63 6.45 -6.54
CA GLY A 56 -3.76 6.80 -7.66
C GLY A 56 -2.31 6.92 -7.23
N GLU A 57 -2.07 7.65 -6.14
CA GLU A 57 -0.73 7.85 -5.59
C GLU A 57 -0.16 6.55 -5.01
N LEU A 58 -1.00 5.68 -4.43
CA LEU A 58 -0.57 4.36 -3.96
C LEU A 58 -0.14 3.45 -5.10
N LEU A 59 -0.90 3.41 -6.20
CA LEU A 59 -0.55 2.61 -7.39
C LEU A 59 0.71 3.13 -8.09
N ASP A 60 0.89 4.46 -8.12
CA ASP A 60 2.12 5.08 -8.64
C ASP A 60 3.33 4.75 -7.74
N PHE A 61 3.18 4.88 -6.43
CA PHE A 61 4.22 4.49 -5.47
C PHE A 61 4.57 3.00 -5.56
N ALA A 62 3.58 2.12 -5.77
CA ALA A 62 3.78 0.70 -6.04
C ALA A 62 4.55 0.47 -7.34
N GLY A 63 4.40 1.36 -8.32
CA GLY A 63 5.02 1.27 -9.64
C GLY A 63 4.25 0.36 -10.59
N VAL A 64 2.91 0.35 -10.52
CA VAL A 64 2.02 -0.45 -11.39
C VAL A 64 2.17 -0.03 -12.85
N LYS A 65 2.37 -1.00 -13.75
CA LYS A 65 2.53 -0.77 -15.18
C LYS A 65 1.50 -1.55 -16.00
N THR A 66 1.23 -1.06 -17.18
CA THR A 66 0.50 -1.83 -18.20
C THR A 66 1.24 -3.13 -18.51
N GLY A 67 0.51 -4.22 -18.57
CA GLY A 67 1.02 -5.57 -18.78
C GLY A 67 1.48 -6.31 -17.53
N ASP A 68 1.48 -5.68 -16.35
CA ASP A 68 1.87 -6.34 -15.11
C ASP A 68 0.91 -7.47 -14.73
N LYS A 69 1.47 -8.53 -14.11
CA LYS A 69 0.72 -9.54 -13.37
C LYS A 69 0.71 -9.15 -11.90
N VAL A 70 -0.47 -8.90 -11.36
CA VAL A 70 -0.62 -8.39 -9.99
C VAL A 70 -1.55 -9.26 -9.16
N VAL A 71 -1.33 -9.28 -7.85
CA VAL A 71 -2.21 -9.93 -6.87
C VAL A 71 -2.76 -8.87 -5.93
N ASP A 72 -4.09 -8.80 -5.84
CA ASP A 72 -4.79 -8.11 -4.75
C ASP A 72 -5.02 -9.13 -3.63
N LEU A 73 -4.14 -9.11 -2.64
CA LEU A 73 -4.11 -10.06 -1.53
C LEU A 73 -5.11 -9.62 -0.46
N ILE A 74 -6.17 -10.42 -0.30
CA ILE A 74 -7.35 -10.10 0.53
C ILE A 74 -8.10 -8.90 -0.05
N MET A 75 -8.72 -9.12 -1.20
CA MET A 75 -9.35 -8.08 -2.02
C MET A 75 -10.53 -7.34 -1.36
N GLY A 76 -11.14 -7.94 -0.32
CA GLY A 76 -12.35 -7.42 0.31
C GLY A 76 -13.49 -7.22 -0.68
N GLY A 77 -14.03 -6.01 -0.80
CA GLY A 77 -15.07 -5.67 -1.77
C GLY A 77 -14.57 -5.36 -3.19
N GLY A 78 -13.26 -5.46 -3.46
CA GLY A 78 -12.67 -5.28 -4.78
C GLY A 78 -12.31 -3.84 -5.16
N TYR A 79 -12.17 -2.96 -4.19
CA TYR A 79 -11.82 -1.56 -4.44
C TYR A 79 -10.51 -1.42 -5.23
N PHE A 80 -9.41 -2.03 -4.77
CA PHE A 80 -8.14 -2.00 -5.50
C PHE A 80 -8.13 -2.95 -6.69
N THR A 81 -8.85 -4.08 -6.62
CA THR A 81 -8.97 -5.04 -7.74
C THR A 81 -9.43 -4.37 -9.03
N ARG A 82 -10.48 -3.52 -8.96
CA ARG A 82 -11.00 -2.79 -10.13
C ARG A 82 -9.97 -1.80 -10.68
N LEU A 83 -9.34 -1.04 -9.81
CA LEU A 83 -8.30 -0.08 -10.20
C LEU A 83 -7.09 -0.77 -10.83
N LEU A 84 -6.62 -1.87 -10.23
CA LEU A 84 -5.53 -2.68 -10.75
C LEU A 84 -5.85 -3.24 -12.12
N SER A 85 -7.08 -3.76 -12.32
CA SER A 85 -7.52 -4.32 -13.61
C SER A 85 -7.38 -3.32 -14.75
N VAL A 86 -7.84 -2.08 -14.55
CA VAL A 86 -7.71 -1.03 -15.57
C VAL A 86 -6.27 -0.56 -15.70
N ALA A 87 -5.55 -0.41 -14.58
CA ALA A 87 -4.17 0.07 -14.61
C ALA A 87 -3.21 -0.88 -15.33
N VAL A 88 -3.37 -2.20 -15.16
CA VAL A 88 -2.52 -3.17 -15.87
C VAL A 88 -2.99 -3.37 -17.33
N GLY A 89 -4.22 -2.98 -17.67
CA GLY A 89 -4.75 -3.07 -19.02
C GLY A 89 -5.04 -4.50 -19.49
N PRO A 90 -5.46 -4.68 -20.76
CA PRO A 90 -5.92 -5.97 -21.28
C PRO A 90 -4.84 -7.05 -21.39
N GLU A 91 -3.58 -6.67 -21.50
CA GLU A 91 -2.44 -7.59 -21.55
C GLU A 91 -1.92 -7.95 -20.16
N GLY A 92 -2.33 -7.21 -19.13
CA GLY A 92 -2.01 -7.48 -17.73
C GLY A 92 -3.02 -8.47 -17.11
N GLN A 93 -2.71 -8.95 -15.92
CA GLN A 93 -3.54 -9.91 -15.20
C GLN A 93 -3.65 -9.53 -13.72
N VAL A 94 -4.86 -9.63 -13.16
CA VAL A 94 -5.11 -9.43 -11.74
C VAL A 94 -5.62 -10.72 -11.11
N THR A 95 -4.91 -11.23 -10.12
CA THR A 95 -5.42 -12.28 -9.25
C THR A 95 -6.06 -11.65 -8.04
N ALA A 96 -7.38 -11.79 -7.96
CA ALA A 96 -8.18 -11.28 -6.85
C ALA A 96 -8.31 -12.39 -5.79
N TYR A 97 -7.43 -12.38 -4.79
CA TYR A 97 -7.44 -13.38 -3.73
C TYR A 97 -8.37 -12.99 -2.59
N GLN A 98 -9.24 -13.92 -2.21
CA GLN A 98 -10.11 -13.79 -1.04
C GLN A 98 -10.01 -15.04 -0.17
N PRO A 99 -9.57 -14.94 1.10
CA PRO A 99 -9.50 -16.09 2.00
C PRO A 99 -10.86 -16.76 2.19
N SER A 100 -10.89 -18.08 2.13
CA SER A 100 -12.10 -18.86 2.37
C SER A 100 -12.67 -18.62 3.77
N GLU A 101 -11.81 -18.36 4.74
CA GLU A 101 -12.19 -18.03 6.12
C GLU A 101 -13.00 -16.74 6.19
N PHE A 102 -12.62 -15.72 5.37
CA PHE A 102 -13.37 -14.46 5.30
C PHE A 102 -14.73 -14.67 4.63
N ILE A 103 -14.79 -15.51 3.60
CA ILE A 103 -16.06 -15.88 2.95
C ILE A 103 -16.98 -16.63 3.91
N GLN A 104 -16.43 -17.53 4.75
CA GLN A 104 -17.19 -18.23 5.79
C GLN A 104 -17.69 -17.27 6.87
N PHE A 105 -16.90 -16.29 7.25
CA PHE A 105 -17.29 -15.25 8.19
C PHE A 105 -18.40 -14.35 7.62
N GLN A 106 -18.30 -13.98 6.34
CA GLN A 106 -19.28 -13.14 5.65
C GLN A 106 -19.35 -13.52 4.18
N ALA A 107 -20.43 -14.21 3.78
CA ALA A 107 -20.62 -14.72 2.41
C ALA A 107 -20.51 -13.62 1.32
N LYS A 108 -20.81 -12.37 1.68
CA LYS A 108 -20.70 -11.22 0.77
C LYS A 108 -19.30 -11.06 0.16
N TYR A 109 -18.23 -11.43 0.85
CA TYR A 109 -16.88 -11.36 0.27
C TYR A 109 -16.74 -12.27 -0.97
N GLY A 110 -17.32 -13.47 -0.94
CA GLY A 110 -17.32 -14.36 -2.10
C GLY A 110 -18.24 -13.89 -3.23
N GLU A 111 -19.37 -13.25 -2.90
CA GLU A 111 -20.27 -12.65 -3.86
C GLU A 111 -19.61 -11.46 -4.58
N ASP A 112 -18.97 -10.57 -3.82
CA ASP A 112 -18.24 -9.42 -4.36
C ASP A 112 -17.09 -9.88 -5.24
N GLN A 113 -16.31 -10.90 -4.83
CA GLN A 113 -15.23 -11.47 -5.62
C GLN A 113 -15.73 -11.96 -6.99
N LYS A 114 -16.80 -12.77 -7.01
CA LYS A 114 -17.41 -13.25 -8.26
C LYS A 114 -17.90 -12.12 -9.14
N LYS A 115 -18.59 -11.12 -8.53
CA LYS A 115 -19.11 -9.96 -9.23
C LYS A 115 -17.99 -9.14 -9.88
N VAL A 116 -16.89 -8.91 -9.16
CA VAL A 116 -15.75 -8.15 -9.66
C VAL A 116 -15.05 -8.91 -10.78
N ALA A 117 -14.77 -10.21 -10.60
CA ALA A 117 -14.14 -11.03 -11.64
C ALA A 117 -15.00 -11.12 -12.93
N ALA A 118 -16.33 -11.16 -12.79
CA ALA A 118 -17.21 -11.17 -13.96
C ALA A 118 -17.25 -9.82 -14.71
N ALA A 119 -16.96 -8.71 -14.03
CA ALA A 119 -17.04 -7.36 -14.62
C ALA A 119 -15.77 -6.98 -15.39
N TYR A 120 -14.63 -7.63 -15.15
CA TYR A 120 -13.34 -7.29 -15.76
C TYR A 120 -12.66 -8.56 -16.30
N PRO A 121 -12.41 -8.65 -17.61
CA PRO A 121 -11.97 -9.90 -18.25
C PRO A 121 -10.55 -10.36 -17.88
N ASN A 122 -9.72 -9.46 -17.36
CA ASN A 122 -8.35 -9.75 -16.94
C ASN A 122 -8.23 -10.06 -15.43
N ILE A 123 -9.36 -10.29 -14.73
CA ILE A 123 -9.38 -10.68 -13.32
C ILE A 123 -9.64 -12.18 -13.19
N THR A 124 -8.77 -12.84 -12.43
CA THR A 124 -8.94 -14.23 -11.98
C THR A 124 -9.25 -14.25 -10.49
N ALA A 125 -10.41 -14.82 -10.12
CA ALA A 125 -10.77 -15.05 -8.72
C ALA A 125 -9.98 -16.24 -8.17
N LEU A 126 -9.31 -16.06 -7.04
CA LEU A 126 -8.61 -17.11 -6.32
C LEU A 126 -9.15 -17.21 -4.89
N THR A 127 -9.52 -18.40 -4.46
CA THR A 127 -10.00 -18.68 -3.10
C THR A 127 -9.31 -19.91 -2.55
N SER A 128 -8.69 -19.78 -1.40
CA SER A 128 -8.12 -20.85 -0.59
C SER A 128 -8.09 -20.42 0.87
N THR A 129 -7.70 -21.30 1.78
CA THR A 129 -7.38 -20.88 3.15
C THR A 129 -6.07 -20.08 3.16
N LEU A 130 -5.90 -19.20 4.14
CA LEU A 130 -4.62 -18.49 4.35
C LEU A 130 -3.45 -19.45 4.56
N GLY A 131 -3.72 -20.59 5.22
CA GLY A 131 -2.70 -21.61 5.48
C GLY A 131 -2.33 -22.47 4.26
N ALA A 132 -3.12 -22.44 3.18
CA ALA A 132 -2.90 -23.15 1.92
C ALA A 132 -2.97 -22.20 0.72
N LEU A 133 -2.46 -20.99 0.91
CA LEU A 133 -2.33 -20.01 -0.16
C LEU A 133 -1.36 -20.52 -1.22
N ASP A 134 -1.80 -20.50 -2.49
CA ASP A 134 -0.98 -20.88 -3.66
C ASP A 134 -1.22 -19.82 -4.75
N LEU A 135 -0.32 -18.84 -4.81
CA LEU A 135 -0.38 -17.73 -5.74
C LEU A 135 0.26 -18.10 -7.08
N PRO A 136 -0.14 -17.46 -8.19
CA PRO A 136 0.52 -17.69 -9.47
C PRO A 136 1.99 -17.26 -9.43
N ASP A 137 2.82 -17.94 -10.21
CA ASP A 137 4.24 -17.62 -10.33
C ASP A 137 4.50 -16.43 -11.26
N GLY A 138 5.64 -15.75 -11.04
CA GLY A 138 6.12 -14.68 -11.91
C GLY A 138 5.32 -13.39 -11.81
N VAL A 139 4.75 -13.11 -10.65
CA VAL A 139 3.98 -11.91 -10.33
C VAL A 139 4.91 -10.69 -10.24
N ASP A 140 4.47 -9.56 -10.77
CA ASP A 140 5.18 -8.28 -10.72
C ASP A 140 4.99 -7.54 -9.39
N LEU A 141 3.75 -7.60 -8.89
CA LEU A 141 3.34 -6.88 -7.70
C LEU A 141 2.30 -7.68 -6.91
N VAL A 142 2.47 -7.74 -5.61
CA VAL A 142 1.42 -8.12 -4.64
C VAL A 142 1.06 -6.89 -3.82
N LEU A 143 -0.23 -6.62 -3.68
CA LEU A 143 -0.78 -5.52 -2.89
C LEU A 143 -1.66 -6.07 -1.78
N THR A 144 -1.52 -5.57 -0.54
CA THR A 144 -2.51 -5.76 0.53
C THR A 144 -2.76 -4.43 1.24
N VAL A 145 -4.04 -4.09 1.42
CA VAL A 145 -4.43 -2.79 1.97
C VAL A 145 -5.44 -2.95 3.08
N GLN A 146 -5.03 -2.61 4.29
CA GLN A 146 -5.83 -2.65 5.51
C GLN A 146 -6.23 -4.09 5.92
N ASN A 147 -5.36 -5.08 5.61
CA ASN A 147 -5.61 -6.50 5.89
C ASN A 147 -4.37 -7.25 6.42
N TYR A 148 -3.19 -6.63 6.52
CA TYR A 148 -2.02 -7.34 7.03
C TYR A 148 -2.19 -7.73 8.50
N HIS A 149 -2.78 -6.84 9.32
CA HIS A 149 -3.13 -7.14 10.71
C HIS A 149 -4.07 -8.33 10.85
N ASP A 150 -4.91 -8.60 9.85
CA ASP A 150 -5.83 -9.73 9.85
C ASP A 150 -5.13 -11.10 9.85
N LEU A 151 -3.87 -11.16 9.40
CA LEU A 151 -3.06 -12.38 9.45
C LEU A 151 -2.76 -12.84 10.90
N HIS A 152 -2.99 -11.98 11.87
CA HIS A 152 -2.78 -12.22 13.30
C HIS A 152 -4.09 -12.43 14.10
N LEU A 153 -5.24 -12.47 13.42
CA LEU A 153 -6.52 -12.68 14.09
C LEU A 153 -6.67 -14.13 14.59
N THR A 154 -7.28 -14.28 15.75
CA THR A 154 -7.77 -15.59 16.20
C THR A 154 -9.03 -15.97 15.39
N PRO A 155 -9.18 -17.21 14.89
CA PRO A 155 -8.44 -18.41 15.30
C PRO A 155 -7.27 -18.80 14.39
N PHE A 156 -6.69 -17.90 13.59
CA PHE A 156 -5.61 -18.26 12.69
C PHE A 156 -4.37 -18.76 13.46
N PRO A 157 -3.64 -19.74 12.90
CA PRO A 157 -2.35 -20.16 13.45
C PRO A 157 -1.36 -19.00 13.57
N LYS A 158 -0.53 -19.02 14.60
CA LYS A 158 0.46 -17.94 14.85
C LYS A 158 1.50 -17.78 13.72
N ASP A 159 1.68 -18.80 12.89
CA ASP A 159 2.59 -18.79 11.74
C ASP A 159 1.92 -18.37 10.43
N THR A 160 0.67 -17.92 10.46
CA THR A 160 -0.10 -17.52 9.26
C THR A 160 0.62 -16.40 8.50
N ALA A 161 1.04 -15.33 9.16
CA ALA A 161 1.75 -14.24 8.51
C ALA A 161 3.07 -14.72 7.86
N ALA A 162 3.83 -15.58 8.54
CA ALA A 162 5.07 -16.14 7.99
C ALA A 162 4.80 -16.99 6.74
N LYS A 163 3.76 -17.82 6.74
CA LYS A 163 3.36 -18.64 5.57
C LYS A 163 2.91 -17.78 4.39
N VAL A 164 2.06 -16.78 4.65
CA VAL A 164 1.59 -15.84 3.62
C VAL A 164 2.77 -15.07 3.02
N ASN A 165 3.66 -14.52 3.84
CA ASN A 165 4.83 -13.80 3.36
C ASN A 165 5.78 -14.69 2.54
N ALA A 166 5.97 -15.95 2.94
CA ALA A 166 6.78 -16.92 2.19
C ALA A 166 6.16 -17.24 0.83
N GLU A 167 4.83 -17.41 0.75
CA GLU A 167 4.14 -17.65 -0.51
C GLU A 167 4.18 -16.42 -1.43
N VAL A 168 3.98 -15.20 -0.89
CA VAL A 168 4.16 -13.96 -1.63
C VAL A 168 5.59 -13.85 -2.16
N PHE A 169 6.58 -14.21 -1.35
CA PHE A 169 7.97 -14.21 -1.79
C PHE A 169 8.22 -15.19 -2.93
N LYS A 170 7.68 -16.41 -2.84
CA LYS A 170 7.77 -17.44 -3.90
C LYS A 170 7.15 -16.93 -5.20
N SER A 171 5.92 -16.44 -5.15
CA SER A 171 5.11 -15.97 -6.28
C SER A 171 5.75 -14.80 -7.06
N LEU A 172 6.34 -13.84 -6.36
CA LEU A 172 6.96 -12.68 -6.99
C LEU A 172 8.20 -13.05 -7.78
N LYS A 173 8.35 -12.45 -8.96
CA LYS A 173 9.61 -12.54 -9.74
C LYS A 173 10.75 -11.78 -9.02
N PRO A 174 12.04 -12.11 -9.29
CA PRO A 174 13.16 -11.30 -8.80
C PRO A 174 12.96 -9.83 -9.17
N GLY A 175 13.08 -8.93 -8.21
CA GLY A 175 12.79 -7.51 -8.36
C GLY A 175 11.30 -7.15 -8.28
N GLY A 176 10.40 -8.11 -8.03
CA GLY A 176 8.97 -7.86 -7.79
C GLY A 176 8.69 -7.09 -6.50
N VAL A 177 7.54 -6.47 -6.42
CA VAL A 177 7.14 -5.57 -5.32
C VAL A 177 6.06 -6.23 -4.45
N TYR A 178 6.21 -6.10 -3.13
CA TYR A 178 5.15 -6.33 -2.16
C TYR A 178 4.81 -5.00 -1.51
N LEU A 179 3.62 -4.44 -1.80
CA LEU A 179 3.11 -3.21 -1.19
C LEU A 179 2.15 -3.57 -0.07
N ILE A 180 2.43 -3.06 1.12
CA ILE A 180 1.59 -3.23 2.31
C ILE A 180 1.16 -1.86 2.80
N VAL A 181 -0.15 -1.71 2.99
CA VAL A 181 -0.75 -0.54 3.62
C VAL A 181 -1.60 -1.02 4.79
N ASP A 182 -1.33 -0.55 6.01
CA ASP A 182 -2.15 -0.94 7.15
C ASP A 182 -2.24 0.14 8.23
N HIS A 183 -3.27 0.03 9.07
CA HIS A 183 -3.54 0.94 10.18
C HIS A 183 -2.46 0.83 11.25
N VAL A 184 -1.89 1.97 11.63
CA VAL A 184 -0.80 2.03 12.60
C VAL A 184 -1.32 1.80 14.02
N ALA A 185 -0.68 0.89 14.75
CA ALA A 185 -0.82 0.71 16.18
C ALA A 185 0.23 1.53 16.95
N VAL A 186 0.06 1.65 18.26
CA VAL A 186 1.07 2.25 19.14
C VAL A 186 2.38 1.44 19.03
N ALA A 187 3.49 2.11 18.85
CA ALA A 187 4.81 1.48 18.75
C ALA A 187 5.12 0.60 19.99
N GLY A 188 5.59 -0.60 19.75
CA GLY A 188 5.91 -1.57 20.81
C GLY A 188 4.71 -2.22 21.49
N SER A 189 3.48 -2.04 20.99
CA SER A 189 2.27 -2.62 21.57
C SER A 189 2.08 -4.12 21.28
N GLY A 190 2.96 -4.74 20.51
CA GLY A 190 2.85 -6.14 20.11
C GLY A 190 1.66 -6.40 19.17
N LEU A 191 1.13 -7.62 19.19
CA LEU A 191 0.04 -8.06 18.28
C LEU A 191 -1.38 -7.87 18.86
N GLU A 192 -1.49 -7.47 20.14
CA GLU A 192 -2.81 -7.29 20.78
C GLU A 192 -3.72 -6.31 20.04
N PRO A 193 -3.21 -5.16 19.50
CA PRO A 193 -4.02 -4.23 18.74
C PRO A 193 -4.65 -4.80 17.47
N ALA A 194 -4.05 -5.82 16.84
CA ALA A 194 -4.65 -6.47 15.67
C ALA A 194 -6.04 -7.02 15.99
N MET A 195 -6.17 -7.70 17.13
CA MET A 195 -7.44 -8.28 17.58
C MET A 195 -8.44 -7.26 18.12
N LYS A 196 -7.96 -6.23 18.82
CA LYS A 196 -8.84 -5.32 19.57
C LYS A 196 -9.32 -4.13 18.76
N VAL A 197 -8.42 -3.56 17.96
CA VAL A 197 -8.64 -2.28 17.29
C VAL A 197 -8.29 -2.29 15.80
N HIS A 198 -7.98 -3.46 15.23
CA HIS A 198 -7.62 -3.66 13.82
C HIS A 198 -6.45 -2.77 13.37
N ARG A 199 -5.37 -2.81 14.14
CA ARG A 199 -4.14 -2.05 13.90
C ARG A 199 -2.92 -2.91 14.13
N ILE A 200 -1.82 -2.58 13.46
CA ILE A 200 -0.54 -3.27 13.64
C ILE A 200 0.62 -2.27 13.75
N ASP A 201 1.61 -2.58 14.60
CA ASP A 201 2.86 -1.83 14.65
C ASP A 201 3.64 -2.05 13.35
N PRO A 202 3.98 -0.99 12.57
CA PRO A 202 4.76 -1.11 11.35
C PRO A 202 6.10 -1.83 11.52
N ALA A 203 6.69 -1.79 12.71
CA ALA A 203 7.91 -2.51 13.02
C ALA A 203 7.72 -4.04 12.95
N ILE A 204 6.55 -4.55 13.30
CA ILE A 204 6.19 -5.97 13.17
C ILE A 204 6.07 -6.34 11.69
N ILE A 205 5.35 -5.55 10.89
CA ILE A 205 5.24 -5.77 9.44
C ILE A 205 6.65 -5.87 8.83
N LYS A 206 7.50 -4.90 9.12
CA LYS A 206 8.87 -4.88 8.62
C LYS A 206 9.65 -6.13 9.00
N GLN A 207 9.64 -6.50 10.27
CA GLN A 207 10.36 -7.66 10.78
C GLN A 207 9.90 -8.96 10.09
N GLU A 208 8.59 -9.18 9.97
CA GLU A 208 8.03 -10.41 9.41
C GLU A 208 8.26 -10.53 7.90
N VAL A 209 8.11 -9.43 7.17
CA VAL A 209 8.31 -9.41 5.72
C VAL A 209 9.80 -9.54 5.38
N GLU A 210 10.69 -8.88 6.12
CA GLU A 210 12.14 -9.05 5.95
C GLU A 210 12.59 -10.47 6.33
N ALA A 211 11.98 -11.12 7.32
CA ALA A 211 12.24 -12.51 7.68
C ALA A 211 11.90 -13.49 6.54
N ALA A 212 10.93 -13.16 5.67
CA ALA A 212 10.62 -13.94 4.46
C ALA A 212 11.60 -13.71 3.30
N GLY A 213 12.59 -12.80 3.45
CA GLY A 213 13.64 -12.55 2.45
C GLY A 213 13.49 -11.25 1.67
N PHE A 214 12.46 -10.48 1.90
CA PHE A 214 12.27 -9.17 1.29
C PHE A 214 13.24 -8.13 1.86
N ARG A 215 13.36 -7.00 1.14
CA ARG A 215 14.02 -5.80 1.64
C ARG A 215 13.04 -4.63 1.59
N LEU A 216 12.94 -3.88 2.68
CA LEU A 216 12.21 -2.62 2.67
C LEU A 216 12.91 -1.66 1.70
N GLU A 217 12.20 -1.26 0.64
CA GLU A 217 12.74 -0.34 -0.38
C GLU A 217 12.40 1.11 -0.04
N ALA A 218 11.16 1.37 0.37
CA ALA A 218 10.69 2.71 0.69
C ALA A 218 9.47 2.67 1.61
N GLU A 219 9.29 3.74 2.37
CA GLU A 219 8.06 4.08 3.09
C GLU A 219 7.52 5.39 2.54
N SER A 220 6.19 5.54 2.51
CA SER A 220 5.56 6.78 2.07
C SER A 220 4.71 7.40 3.18
N PRO A 221 4.81 8.71 3.41
CA PRO A 221 3.94 9.43 4.35
C PRO A 221 2.55 9.70 3.77
N LEU A 222 2.21 9.14 2.63
CA LEU A 222 1.02 9.47 1.85
C LEU A 222 -0.29 9.39 2.66
N LEU A 223 -0.43 8.39 3.52
CA LEU A 223 -1.61 8.16 4.36
C LEU A 223 -1.34 8.42 5.85
N LYS A 224 -0.29 9.19 6.15
CA LYS A 224 0.03 9.57 7.52
C LYS A 224 -0.99 10.58 8.05
N ASP A 225 -1.50 10.31 9.25
CA ASP A 225 -2.34 11.22 10.01
C ASP A 225 -1.80 11.36 11.45
N GLY A 226 -1.10 12.45 11.71
CA GLY A 226 -0.51 12.72 13.04
C GLY A 226 -1.53 13.07 14.12
N SER A 227 -2.82 13.19 13.80
CA SER A 227 -3.89 13.41 14.76
C SER A 227 -4.48 12.10 15.31
N ASP A 228 -4.19 10.96 14.67
CA ASP A 228 -4.64 9.64 15.13
C ASP A 228 -3.79 9.15 16.32
N ALA A 229 -4.44 8.93 17.45
CA ALA A 229 -3.79 8.43 18.67
C ALA A 229 -3.40 6.94 18.62
N HIS A 230 -3.74 6.21 17.55
CA HIS A 230 -3.46 4.79 17.32
C HIS A 230 -4.13 3.81 18.32
N THR A 231 -5.08 4.27 19.10
CA THR A 231 -5.69 3.47 20.21
C THR A 231 -7.15 3.12 19.97
N ALA A 232 -7.86 3.90 19.14
CA ALA A 232 -9.27 3.64 18.84
C ALA A 232 -9.43 2.56 17.77
N ASN A 233 -10.53 1.80 17.83
CA ASN A 233 -10.89 0.83 16.79
C ASN A 233 -11.12 1.55 15.46
N VAL A 234 -10.52 1.04 14.37
CA VAL A 234 -10.57 1.68 13.04
C VAL A 234 -11.98 1.79 12.45
N PHE A 235 -12.93 1.02 12.98
CA PHE A 235 -14.35 1.06 12.59
C PHE A 235 -15.16 2.09 13.39
N ASP A 236 -14.57 2.74 14.40
CA ASP A 236 -15.24 3.82 15.12
C ASP A 236 -15.64 4.94 14.15
N PRO A 237 -16.92 5.32 14.08
CA PRO A 237 -17.42 6.34 13.17
C PRO A 237 -16.67 7.68 13.27
N ALA A 238 -16.11 8.01 14.43
CA ALA A 238 -15.38 9.28 14.63
C ALA A 238 -14.07 9.35 13.83
N ILE A 239 -13.42 8.19 13.61
CA ILE A 239 -12.10 8.10 12.96
C ILE A 239 -12.08 7.26 11.69
N ARG A 240 -13.17 6.58 11.36
CA ARG A 240 -13.23 5.71 10.17
C ARG A 240 -12.88 6.48 8.90
N GLY A 241 -11.88 5.97 8.17
CA GLY A 241 -11.32 6.63 6.97
C GLY A 241 -10.37 7.79 7.24
N LYS A 242 -10.02 8.06 8.51
CA LYS A 242 -9.09 9.13 8.95
C LYS A 242 -7.95 8.59 9.83
N THR A 243 -7.75 7.29 9.83
CA THR A 243 -6.69 6.65 10.62
C THR A 243 -5.32 6.86 9.99
N ASP A 244 -4.29 6.95 10.81
CA ASP A 244 -2.90 6.88 10.37
C ASP A 244 -2.61 5.50 9.77
N GLN A 245 -1.95 5.46 8.60
CA GLN A 245 -1.63 4.22 7.93
C GLN A 245 -0.18 4.22 7.48
N ALA A 246 0.52 3.12 7.75
CA ALA A 246 1.83 2.84 7.19
C ALA A 246 1.68 2.40 5.73
N VAL A 247 2.51 2.96 4.86
CA VAL A 247 2.62 2.59 3.44
C VAL A 247 4.04 2.10 3.21
N MET A 248 4.22 0.79 3.05
CA MET A 248 5.52 0.13 3.03
C MET A 248 5.70 -0.64 1.72
N LYS A 249 6.73 -0.29 0.96
CA LYS A 249 7.11 -0.98 -0.28
C LYS A 249 8.31 -1.86 -0.05
N PHE A 250 8.11 -3.16 -0.19
CA PHE A 250 9.16 -4.15 -0.11
C PHE A 250 9.53 -4.68 -1.50
N ARG A 251 10.78 -5.11 -1.65
CA ARG A 251 11.32 -5.66 -2.89
C ARG A 251 11.87 -7.05 -2.67
N LYS A 252 11.47 -8.00 -3.55
CA LYS A 252 12.18 -9.27 -3.66
C LYS A 252 13.55 -9.01 -4.27
N PRO A 253 14.67 -9.41 -3.67
CA PRO A 253 16.00 -9.26 -4.26
C PRO A 253 16.10 -9.92 -5.63
N LYS A 254 17.02 -9.37 -6.48
CA LYS A 254 17.30 -9.95 -7.81
C LYS A 254 18.19 -11.18 -7.70
#